data_d82a9bd29733b1401158d60e8c95b5cb
#
_entry.id   d82a9bd29733b1401158d60e8c95b5cb
#
_cell.length_a   1.000
_cell.length_b   1.000
_cell.length_c   1.000
_cell.angle_alpha   90.00
_cell.angle_beta   90.00
_cell.angle_gamma   90.00
#
_symmetry.space_group_name_H-M   'P 1'
#
loop_
_entity.id
_entity.type
_entity.pdbx_description
1 polymer ?
#
loop_
_entity_poly.entity_id
_entity_poly.type
_entity_poly.pdbx_seq_one_letter_code
_entity_poly.pdbx_strand_id
1 'polypeptide(L)'
;TYLELAKELHGEQPVIEANPPPARRETIVVIDFGSQYSMLIARCIRECHVYCELISHDVPWEKIASLNPKGFILSGGPFSVYDPGAPLPLPYVYESHLPVLGICYGMQAIVRQLGGEVISGTKHEYGHAILHISGLECPLFAELPSSLPVWMSHG
;
A
#
# COMPACT_ATOMS: atom_id res chain seq x y z
N THR A 1 4.70 26.66 -57.18
CA THR A 1 5.71 27.12 -56.20
C THR A 1 5.86 26.13 -55.06
N TYR A 2 7.02 26.09 -54.43
CA TYR A 2 7.33 25.17 -53.30
C TYR A 2 6.26 25.16 -52.18
N LEU A 3 5.54 26.26 -52.02
CA LEU A 3 4.45 26.43 -51.06
C LEU A 3 3.16 25.72 -51.44
N GLU A 4 2.91 25.48 -52.70
CA GLU A 4 1.72 24.73 -53.16
C GLU A 4 1.95 23.24 -53.06
N LEU A 5 3.16 22.75 -53.34
CA LEU A 5 3.55 21.34 -53.15
C LEU A 5 3.53 20.91 -51.68
N ALA A 6 3.87 21.83 -50.76
CA ALA A 6 3.85 21.56 -49.32
C ALA A 6 2.42 21.48 -48.77
N LYS A 7 1.44 22.12 -49.38
CA LYS A 7 0.02 22.03 -49.01
C LYS A 7 -0.63 20.72 -49.51
N GLU A 8 -0.20 20.20 -50.65
CA GLU A 8 -0.71 18.90 -51.14
C GLU A 8 -0.10 17.71 -50.42
N LEU A 9 1.09 17.83 -49.82
CA LEU A 9 1.74 16.79 -49.04
C LEU A 9 1.27 16.74 -47.58
N HIS A 10 0.61 17.77 -47.08
CA HIS A 10 -0.05 17.77 -45.78
C HIS A 10 -1.54 17.54 -45.96
N GLY A 11 -1.88 16.36 -46.55
CA GLY A 11 -3.22 15.81 -46.38
C GLY A 11 -3.65 15.88 -44.94
N GLU A 12 -4.91 16.21 -44.69
CA GLU A 12 -5.53 16.36 -43.40
C GLU A 12 -4.95 15.31 -42.42
N GLN A 13 -4.18 15.78 -41.43
CA GLN A 13 -3.73 14.91 -40.37
C GLN A 13 -5.01 14.34 -39.75
N PRO A 14 -5.13 13.00 -39.62
CA PRO A 14 -6.28 12.43 -38.90
C PRO A 14 -6.31 13.10 -37.54
N VAL A 15 -7.45 13.68 -37.19
CA VAL A 15 -7.73 14.15 -35.83
C VAL A 15 -7.51 12.92 -34.95
N ILE A 16 -6.37 12.86 -34.28
CA ILE A 16 -6.13 11.84 -33.26
C ILE A 16 -7.18 12.19 -32.20
N GLU A 17 -8.29 11.46 -32.21
CA GLU A 17 -9.24 11.52 -31.11
C GLU A 17 -8.40 11.33 -29.84
N ALA A 18 -8.39 12.35 -28.99
CA ALA A 18 -7.69 12.28 -27.73
C ALA A 18 -8.21 11.01 -27.04
N ASN A 19 -7.33 10.03 -26.85
CA ASN A 19 -7.68 8.84 -26.10
C ASN A 19 -8.41 9.29 -24.85
N PRO A 20 -9.58 8.71 -24.52
CA PRO A 20 -10.29 9.08 -23.31
C PRO A 20 -9.29 8.98 -22.16
N PRO A 21 -9.32 9.92 -21.21
CA PRO A 21 -8.38 9.93 -20.11
C PRO A 21 -8.37 8.53 -19.51
N PRO A 22 -7.20 7.94 -19.25
CA PRO A 22 -7.11 6.57 -18.78
C PRO A 22 -8.07 6.43 -17.60
N ALA A 23 -8.99 5.46 -17.69
CA ALA A 23 -9.92 5.18 -16.60
C ALA A 23 -9.10 5.18 -15.32
N ARG A 24 -9.49 6.00 -14.31
CA ARG A 24 -8.74 6.11 -13.04
C ARG A 24 -8.56 4.71 -12.50
N ARG A 25 -7.34 4.19 -12.57
CA ARG A 25 -7.03 2.85 -12.09
C ARG A 25 -7.29 2.79 -10.60
N GLU A 26 -7.93 1.74 -10.16
CA GLU A 26 -8.03 1.44 -8.73
C GLU A 26 -6.63 1.15 -8.21
N THR A 27 -6.25 1.81 -7.13
CA THR A 27 -4.88 1.77 -6.62
C THR A 27 -4.84 1.31 -5.18
N ILE A 28 -3.99 0.35 -4.88
CA ILE A 28 -3.56 0.11 -3.50
C ILE A 28 -2.36 1.00 -3.21
N VAL A 29 -2.46 1.80 -2.18
CA VAL A 29 -1.38 2.69 -1.76
C VAL A 29 -0.58 2.00 -0.66
N VAL A 30 0.71 1.78 -0.91
CA VAL A 30 1.65 1.23 0.08
C VAL A 30 2.39 2.39 0.70
N ILE A 31 2.20 2.59 1.99
CA ILE A 31 2.88 3.64 2.77
C ILE A 31 4.15 3.05 3.37
N ASP A 32 5.28 3.64 3.00
CA ASP A 32 6.61 3.16 3.39
C ASP A 32 7.12 3.86 4.65
N PHE A 33 7.39 3.06 5.68
CA PHE A 33 8.03 3.49 6.93
C PHE A 33 9.52 3.14 7.00
N GLY A 34 10.16 2.90 5.86
CA GLY A 34 11.58 2.55 5.78
C GLY A 34 11.84 1.05 5.84
N SER A 35 10.89 0.23 5.45
CA SER A 35 11.08 -1.21 5.38
C SER A 35 11.94 -1.62 4.18
N GLN A 36 12.89 -2.50 4.40
CA GLN A 36 13.60 -3.17 3.31
C GLN A 36 12.68 -4.07 2.45
N TYR A 37 11.48 -4.37 2.92
CA TYR A 37 10.50 -5.22 2.23
C TYR A 37 9.40 -4.45 1.49
N SER A 38 9.41 -3.11 1.50
CA SER A 38 8.36 -2.31 0.86
C SER A 38 8.23 -2.61 -0.64
N MET A 39 9.35 -2.81 -1.33
CA MET A 39 9.35 -3.21 -2.75
C MET A 39 8.82 -4.63 -2.96
N LEU A 40 9.05 -5.55 -2.02
CA LEU A 40 8.50 -6.89 -2.07
C LEU A 40 6.99 -6.88 -1.90
N ILE A 41 6.48 -6.07 -0.96
CA ILE A 41 5.04 -5.86 -0.78
C ILE A 41 4.41 -5.37 -2.09
N ALA A 42 4.99 -4.33 -2.69
CA ALA A 42 4.51 -3.79 -3.97
C ALA A 42 4.53 -4.84 -5.09
N ARG A 43 5.56 -5.69 -5.13
CA ARG A 43 5.66 -6.79 -6.09
C ARG A 43 4.54 -7.82 -5.88
N CYS A 44 4.30 -8.25 -4.65
CA CYS A 44 3.23 -9.21 -4.34
C CYS A 44 1.85 -8.69 -4.75
N ILE A 45 1.57 -7.39 -4.54
CA ILE A 45 0.32 -6.77 -4.99
C ILE A 45 0.20 -6.84 -6.53
N ARG A 46 1.28 -6.53 -7.25
CA ARG A 46 1.29 -6.58 -8.71
C ARG A 46 1.17 -7.98 -9.27
N GLU A 47 1.69 -8.98 -8.58
CA GLU A 47 1.50 -10.40 -8.92
C GLU A 47 0.02 -10.83 -8.81
N CYS A 48 -0.76 -10.15 -7.96
CA CYS A 48 -2.21 -10.27 -7.91
C CYS A 48 -2.95 -9.46 -9.00
N HIS A 49 -2.23 -8.91 -10.00
CA HIS A 49 -2.78 -8.04 -11.06
C HIS A 49 -3.45 -6.75 -10.55
N VAL A 50 -3.07 -6.31 -9.36
CA VAL A 50 -3.55 -5.06 -8.75
C VAL A 50 -2.50 -3.98 -8.91
N TYR A 51 -2.94 -2.79 -9.31
CA TYR A 51 -2.04 -1.64 -9.39
C TYR A 51 -1.74 -1.10 -7.99
N CYS A 52 -0.48 -0.74 -7.74
CA CYS A 52 -0.09 -0.13 -6.47
C CYS A 52 0.95 0.97 -6.67
N GLU A 53 0.89 1.96 -5.78
CA GLU A 53 1.90 3.01 -5.62
C GLU A 53 2.56 2.87 -4.26
N LEU A 54 3.89 2.99 -4.25
CA LEU A 54 4.71 3.04 -3.04
C LEU A 54 5.02 4.51 -2.75
N ILE A 55 4.63 4.99 -1.59
CA ILE A 55 4.79 6.39 -1.20
C ILE A 55 5.41 6.50 0.19
N SER A 56 6.06 7.62 0.47
CA SER A 56 6.54 7.96 1.81
C SER A 56 5.36 8.25 2.77
N HIS A 57 5.57 7.99 4.05
CA HIS A 57 4.57 8.17 5.11
C HIS A 57 4.10 9.62 5.30
N ASP A 58 4.86 10.59 4.82
CA ASP A 58 4.60 12.04 4.96
C ASP A 58 3.91 12.67 3.74
N VAL A 59 3.54 11.87 2.73
CA VAL A 59 2.87 12.37 1.53
C VAL A 59 1.45 12.84 1.86
N PRO A 60 1.07 14.09 1.55
CA PRO A 60 -0.23 14.65 1.89
C PRO A 60 -1.36 14.07 1.03
N TRP A 61 -2.58 14.14 1.56
CA TRP A 61 -3.79 13.58 0.94
C TRP A 61 -4.04 14.07 -0.48
N GLU A 62 -3.76 15.34 -0.79
CA GLU A 62 -4.00 15.96 -2.10
C GLU A 62 -3.29 15.21 -3.23
N LYS A 63 -2.11 14.67 -2.95
CA LYS A 63 -1.36 13.86 -3.90
C LYS A 63 -1.94 12.45 -4.03
N ILE A 64 -2.42 11.89 -2.92
CA ILE A 64 -2.93 10.51 -2.86
C ILE A 64 -4.32 10.41 -3.44
N ALA A 65 -5.18 11.41 -3.22
CA ALA A 65 -6.54 11.44 -3.76
C ALA A 65 -6.58 11.29 -5.29
N SER A 66 -5.57 11.81 -5.99
CA SER A 66 -5.46 11.69 -7.45
C SER A 66 -5.21 10.25 -7.93
N LEU A 67 -4.69 9.37 -7.07
CA LEU A 67 -4.40 7.97 -7.36
C LEU A 67 -5.65 7.08 -7.32
N ASN A 68 -6.81 7.60 -6.90
CA ASN A 68 -8.04 6.82 -6.70
C ASN A 68 -7.81 5.60 -5.77
N PRO A 69 -7.36 5.83 -4.53
CA PRO A 69 -7.03 4.76 -3.60
C PRO A 69 -8.26 3.91 -3.27
N LYS A 70 -8.06 2.61 -3.17
CA LYS A 70 -9.07 1.61 -2.74
C LYS A 70 -8.69 0.93 -1.43
N GLY A 71 -7.48 1.14 -0.96
CA GLY A 71 -6.99 0.65 0.31
C GLY A 71 -5.56 1.06 0.55
N PHE A 72 -5.14 0.91 1.79
CA PHE A 72 -3.79 1.22 2.23
C PHE A 72 -3.11 -0.02 2.78
N ILE A 73 -1.81 -0.16 2.48
CA ILE A 73 -0.93 -1.10 3.18
C ILE A 73 0.16 -0.29 3.86
N LEU A 74 0.25 -0.42 5.18
CA LEU A 74 1.29 0.20 5.99
C LEU A 74 2.43 -0.79 6.12
N SER A 75 3.60 -0.44 5.61
CA SER A 75 4.77 -1.33 5.62
C SER A 75 5.35 -1.50 7.02
N GLY A 76 6.33 -2.37 7.13
CA GLY A 76 7.23 -2.41 8.28
C GLY A 76 8.13 -1.18 8.33
N GLY A 77 8.97 -1.13 9.35
CA GLY A 77 9.96 -0.07 9.54
C GLY A 77 10.91 -0.40 10.68
N PRO A 78 12.05 0.30 10.78
CA PRO A 78 13.05 0.04 11.80
C PRO A 78 12.75 0.71 13.16
N PHE A 79 11.62 1.42 13.25
CA PHE A 79 11.27 2.24 14.41
C PHE A 79 10.46 1.46 15.44
N SER A 80 10.52 1.92 16.69
CA SER A 80 9.50 1.60 17.68
C SER A 80 8.40 2.67 17.65
N VAL A 81 7.15 2.27 17.76
CA VAL A 81 6.03 3.22 17.81
C VAL A 81 6.08 4.15 19.03
N TYR A 82 6.91 3.83 20.02
CA TYR A 82 7.12 4.63 21.22
C TYR A 82 8.33 5.56 21.13
N ASP A 83 9.14 5.46 20.07
CA ASP A 83 10.27 6.35 19.89
C ASP A 83 9.80 7.80 19.66
N PRO A 84 10.47 8.79 20.25
CA PRO A 84 10.20 10.18 19.95
C PRO A 84 10.41 10.46 18.45
N GLY A 85 9.37 10.97 17.78
CA GLY A 85 9.42 11.28 16.35
C GLY A 85 9.27 10.06 15.43
N ALA A 86 8.87 8.90 15.95
CA ALA A 86 8.56 7.75 15.11
C ALA A 86 7.50 8.11 14.06
N PRO A 87 7.70 7.75 12.78
CA PRO A 87 6.78 8.10 11.72
C PRO A 87 5.43 7.39 11.91
N LEU A 88 4.35 8.13 11.90
CA LEU A 88 3.00 7.59 12.02
C LEU A 88 2.21 7.86 10.74
N PRO A 89 1.23 7.00 10.40
CA PRO A 89 0.30 7.26 9.31
C PRO A 89 -0.42 8.59 9.51
N LEU A 90 -0.57 9.35 8.43
CA LEU A 90 -1.34 10.59 8.47
C LEU A 90 -2.84 10.30 8.66
N PRO A 91 -3.62 11.25 9.23
CA PRO A 91 -5.03 11.05 9.58
C PRO A 91 -5.91 10.52 8.45
N TYR A 92 -5.63 10.92 7.21
CA TYR A 92 -6.43 10.50 6.04
C TYR A 92 -6.48 8.97 5.86
N VAL A 93 -5.49 8.22 6.35
CA VAL A 93 -5.48 6.76 6.27
C VAL A 93 -6.70 6.16 6.96
N TYR A 94 -7.13 6.77 8.08
CA TYR A 94 -8.28 6.31 8.85
C TYR A 94 -9.56 7.06 8.48
N GLU A 95 -9.46 8.36 8.20
CA GLU A 95 -10.60 9.22 7.86
C GLU A 95 -11.21 8.90 6.48
N SER A 96 -10.43 8.29 5.60
CA SER A 96 -10.91 7.85 4.28
C SER A 96 -11.90 6.70 4.35
N HIS A 97 -12.00 5.98 5.47
CA HIS A 97 -12.79 4.77 5.65
C HIS A 97 -12.47 3.64 4.64
N LEU A 98 -11.31 3.69 4.02
CA LEU A 98 -10.82 2.64 3.14
C LEU A 98 -10.20 1.49 3.97
N PRO A 99 -10.15 0.26 3.44
CA PRO A 99 -9.45 -0.85 4.08
C PRO A 99 -7.99 -0.52 4.34
N VAL A 100 -7.49 -0.87 5.53
CA VAL A 100 -6.10 -0.66 5.94
C VAL A 100 -5.51 -1.97 6.44
N LEU A 101 -4.37 -2.36 5.89
CA LEU A 101 -3.58 -3.51 6.33
C LEU A 101 -2.25 -3.03 6.90
N GLY A 102 -1.95 -3.36 8.15
CA GLY A 102 -0.64 -3.07 8.76
C GLY A 102 0.26 -4.31 8.78
N ILE A 103 1.53 -4.12 8.42
CA ILE A 103 2.56 -5.16 8.43
C ILE A 103 3.65 -4.75 9.41
N CYS A 104 3.95 -5.56 10.42
CA CYS A 104 4.97 -5.31 11.43
C CYS A 104 4.80 -3.92 12.07
N TYR A 105 5.73 -2.97 11.84
CA TYR A 105 5.63 -1.60 12.35
C TYR A 105 4.29 -0.94 11.98
N GLY A 106 3.81 -1.11 10.76
CA GLY A 106 2.51 -0.55 10.33
C GLY A 106 1.34 -1.07 11.15
N MET A 107 1.34 -2.34 11.53
CA MET A 107 0.35 -2.91 12.45
C MET A 107 0.43 -2.27 13.84
N GLN A 108 1.64 -2.12 14.38
CA GLN A 108 1.86 -1.48 15.68
C GLN A 108 1.41 -0.01 15.67
N ALA A 109 1.66 0.70 14.57
CA ALA A 109 1.22 2.09 14.38
C ALA A 109 -0.31 2.20 14.38
N ILE A 110 -1.02 1.30 13.71
CA ILE A 110 -2.49 1.21 13.75
C ILE A 110 -2.97 1.02 15.18
N VAL A 111 -2.44 0.02 15.88
CA VAL A 111 -2.85 -0.30 17.25
C VAL A 111 -2.69 0.91 18.15
N ARG A 112 -1.54 1.56 18.11
CA ARG A 112 -1.26 2.74 18.94
C ARG A 112 -2.17 3.93 18.62
N GLN A 113 -2.37 4.25 17.34
CA GLN A 113 -3.19 5.40 16.94
C GLN A 113 -4.68 5.19 17.22
N LEU A 114 -5.14 3.95 17.23
CA LEU A 114 -6.52 3.63 17.61
C LEU A 114 -6.72 3.42 19.13
N GLY A 115 -5.72 3.78 19.93
CA GLY A 115 -5.81 3.74 21.40
C GLY A 115 -5.51 2.37 22.02
N GLY A 116 -4.97 1.43 21.25
CA GLY A 116 -4.47 0.16 21.76
C GLY A 116 -3.05 0.29 22.35
N GLU A 117 -2.59 -0.78 22.94
CA GLU A 117 -1.26 -0.89 23.56
C GLU A 117 -0.39 -1.86 22.78
N VAL A 118 0.87 -1.45 22.54
CA VAL A 118 1.93 -2.28 21.96
C VAL A 118 2.95 -2.53 23.05
N ILE A 119 3.09 -3.78 23.48
CA ILE A 119 4.05 -4.17 24.51
C ILE A 119 5.26 -4.85 23.88
N SER A 120 6.44 -4.61 24.44
CA SER A 120 7.65 -5.32 24.03
C SER A 120 7.54 -6.81 24.38
N GLY A 121 7.82 -7.67 23.41
CA GLY A 121 7.96 -9.09 23.65
C GLY A 121 9.16 -9.39 24.57
N THR A 122 9.02 -10.40 25.41
CA THR A 122 10.11 -10.90 26.26
C THR A 122 10.98 -11.92 25.53
N LYS A 123 10.53 -12.40 24.39
CA LYS A 123 11.21 -13.41 23.57
C LYS A 123 11.21 -12.96 22.11
N HIS A 124 12.34 -13.07 21.47
CA HIS A 124 12.45 -12.94 20.03
C HIS A 124 11.91 -14.21 19.36
N GLU A 125 11.11 -14.06 18.33
CA GLU A 125 10.51 -15.17 17.60
C GLU A 125 11.09 -15.26 16.19
N TYR A 126 11.94 -16.26 16.00
CA TYR A 126 12.55 -16.56 14.70
C TYR A 126 12.35 -18.03 14.35
N GLY A 127 11.96 -18.30 13.14
CA GLY A 127 11.83 -19.65 12.62
C GLY A 127 10.36 -20.12 12.46
N HIS A 128 10.16 -21.41 12.47
CA HIS A 128 8.86 -22.02 12.29
C HIS A 128 7.94 -21.76 13.48
N ALA A 129 6.73 -21.31 13.19
CA ALA A 129 5.65 -21.17 14.15
C ALA A 129 4.32 -21.65 13.57
N ILE A 130 3.35 -21.88 14.43
CA ILE A 130 1.98 -22.18 14.01
C ILE A 130 1.13 -20.96 14.32
N LEU A 131 0.58 -20.35 13.27
CA LEU A 131 -0.41 -19.29 13.40
C LEU A 131 -1.78 -19.92 13.62
N HIS A 132 -2.44 -19.55 14.72
CA HIS A 132 -3.82 -19.90 14.99
C HIS A 132 -4.72 -18.72 14.67
N ILE A 133 -5.65 -18.91 13.72
CA ILE A 133 -6.59 -17.88 13.30
C ILE A 133 -7.83 -17.96 14.19
N SER A 134 -8.07 -16.88 14.93
CA SER A 134 -9.32 -16.64 15.66
C SER A 134 -10.08 -15.53 14.95
N GLY A 135 -11.38 -15.66 14.75
CA GLY A 135 -12.17 -14.66 14.01
C GLY A 135 -12.14 -14.89 12.51
N LEU A 136 -12.59 -16.04 12.06
CA LEU A 136 -12.71 -16.41 10.65
C LEU A 136 -13.68 -15.50 9.84
N GLU A 137 -14.36 -14.58 10.51
CA GLU A 137 -15.26 -13.59 9.88
C GLU A 137 -14.47 -12.45 9.19
N CYS A 138 -13.15 -12.34 9.46
CA CYS A 138 -12.32 -11.35 8.80
C CYS A 138 -12.06 -11.76 7.33
N PRO A 139 -12.39 -10.92 6.35
CA PRO A 139 -12.16 -11.23 4.93
C PRO A 139 -10.70 -11.59 4.60
N LEU A 140 -9.73 -11.07 5.37
CA LEU A 140 -8.31 -11.37 5.21
C LEU A 140 -8.00 -12.86 5.41
N PHE A 141 -8.78 -13.55 6.24
CA PHE A 141 -8.59 -14.96 6.59
C PHE A 141 -9.62 -15.89 5.96
N ALA A 142 -10.48 -15.34 5.07
CA ALA A 142 -11.46 -16.15 4.36
C ALA A 142 -10.75 -17.28 3.60
N GLU A 143 -11.34 -18.47 3.67
CA GLU A 143 -10.85 -19.69 3.01
C GLU A 143 -9.49 -20.21 3.52
N LEU A 144 -8.90 -19.59 4.56
CA LEU A 144 -7.70 -20.14 5.20
C LEU A 144 -8.06 -21.17 6.27
N PRO A 145 -7.23 -22.20 6.47
CA PRO A 145 -7.40 -23.13 7.57
C PRO A 145 -7.18 -22.41 8.92
N SER A 146 -7.83 -22.87 9.98
CA SER A 146 -7.73 -22.29 11.32
C SER A 146 -6.32 -22.32 11.91
N SER A 147 -5.41 -23.08 11.34
CA SER A 147 -4.00 -23.16 11.73
C SER A 147 -3.12 -23.25 10.51
N LEU A 148 -2.06 -22.42 10.48
CA LEU A 148 -1.10 -22.33 9.38
C LEU A 148 0.33 -22.43 9.91
N PRO A 149 1.23 -23.22 9.28
CA PRO A 149 2.65 -23.07 9.50
C PRO A 149 3.13 -21.77 8.87
N VAL A 150 3.83 -20.96 9.66
CA VAL A 150 4.40 -19.68 9.22
C VAL A 150 5.87 -19.60 9.61
N TRP A 151 6.58 -18.68 8.99
CA TRP A 151 7.93 -18.32 9.40
C TRP A 151 7.88 -16.99 10.12
N MET A 152 8.25 -16.98 11.38
CA MET A 152 8.32 -15.77 12.21
C MET A 152 9.72 -15.15 12.07
N SER A 153 9.77 -13.82 12.04
CA SER A 153 11.01 -13.04 11.96
C SER A 153 10.80 -11.69 12.63
N HIS A 154 10.68 -11.69 13.94
CA HIS A 154 10.60 -10.47 14.73
C HIS A 154 11.22 -10.63 16.11
N GLY A 155 11.65 -9.51 16.68
CA GLY A 155 12.25 -9.43 18.00
C GLY A 155 11.66 -8.33 18.83
#